data_29818a2f82065511ded9b63c597450f7
#
_entry.id   29818a2f82065511ded9b63c597450f7
#
_cell.length_a   1.000
_cell.length_b   1.000
_cell.length_c   1.000
_cell.angle_alpha   90.00
_cell.angle_beta   90.00
_cell.angle_gamma   90.00
#
_symmetry.space_group_name_H-M   'P 1'
#
loop_
_entity.id
_entity.type
_entity.pdbx_description
1 polymer ?
#
loop_
_entity_poly.entity_id
_entity_poly.type
_entity_poly.pdbx_seq_one_letter_code
_entity_poly.pdbx_strand_id
1 'polypeptide(L)'
;LLVDYIRSHAELTGTHIGCDTSNCGACTVLLDGTPVKSCSVFAVQAEGREITTVEGIAGPDGLSAVQEGFHEEHGLQCGFCTPGMIMASVDIINRHPGGLDEATVRAELEGNICRCTGYHNIVKAVQSGAGKM
;
A
#
# COMPACT_ATOMS: atom_id res chain seq x y z
N LEU A 1 -13.82 -13.07 3.09
CA LEU A 1 -13.39 -11.71 2.73
C LEU A 1 -12.40 -11.75 1.56
N LEU A 2 -12.26 -10.64 0.84
CA LEU A 2 -11.30 -10.55 -0.27
C LEU A 2 -9.86 -10.84 0.19
N VAL A 3 -9.46 -10.33 1.34
CA VAL A 3 -8.13 -10.58 1.90
C VAL A 3 -7.87 -12.07 2.16
N ASP A 4 -8.88 -12.82 2.58
CA ASP A 4 -8.75 -14.27 2.82
C ASP A 4 -8.57 -15.01 1.50
N TYR A 5 -9.31 -14.62 0.46
CA TYR A 5 -9.16 -15.15 -0.89
C TYR A 5 -7.74 -14.88 -1.43
N ILE A 6 -7.27 -13.63 -1.34
CA ILE A 6 -5.93 -13.23 -1.80
C ILE A 6 -4.85 -14.08 -1.12
N ARG A 7 -4.91 -14.22 0.19
CA ARG A 7 -3.87 -14.91 0.97
C ARG A 7 -3.93 -16.43 0.87
N SER A 8 -5.14 -17.00 0.89
CA SER A 8 -5.33 -18.46 1.04
C SER A 8 -5.61 -19.19 -0.26
N HIS A 9 -6.17 -18.52 -1.28
CA HIS A 9 -6.52 -19.14 -2.57
C HIS A 9 -5.59 -18.67 -3.69
N ALA A 10 -5.30 -17.37 -3.76
CA ALA A 10 -4.32 -16.85 -4.71
C ALA A 10 -2.87 -16.99 -4.20
N GLU A 11 -2.68 -17.36 -2.94
CA GLU A 11 -1.37 -17.55 -2.27
C GLU A 11 -0.47 -16.29 -2.29
N LEU A 12 -1.08 -15.11 -2.45
CA LEU A 12 -0.39 -13.83 -2.41
C LEU A 12 -0.35 -13.31 -0.97
N THR A 13 0.69 -13.68 -0.24
CA THR A 13 0.80 -13.46 1.21
C THR A 13 1.36 -12.09 1.61
N GLY A 14 1.77 -11.27 0.66
CA GLY A 14 2.26 -9.91 0.90
C GLY A 14 1.22 -8.98 1.51
N THR A 15 -0.06 -9.16 1.19
CA THR A 15 -1.15 -8.43 1.85
C THR A 15 -1.38 -8.94 3.26
N HIS A 16 -1.34 -8.07 4.28
CA HIS A 16 -1.43 -8.46 5.69
C HIS A 16 -2.79 -8.12 6.30
N ILE A 17 -3.13 -8.79 7.42
CA ILE A 17 -4.31 -8.50 8.26
C ILE A 17 -3.80 -8.03 9.62
N GLY A 18 -3.97 -6.75 9.94
CA GLY A 18 -3.50 -6.15 11.19
C GLY A 18 -4.59 -5.78 12.19
N CYS A 19 -5.86 -5.87 11.79
CA CYS A 19 -7.01 -5.60 12.66
C CYS A 19 -8.26 -6.33 12.17
N ASP A 20 -9.33 -6.27 12.97
CA ASP A 20 -10.69 -6.76 12.64
C ASP A 20 -11.71 -5.61 12.50
N THR A 21 -11.23 -4.38 12.49
CA THR A 21 -12.06 -3.15 12.57
C THR A 21 -11.95 -2.26 11.33
N SER A 22 -11.28 -2.73 10.28
CA SER A 22 -11.07 -2.01 9.02
C SER A 22 -10.33 -0.67 9.15
N ASN A 23 -9.54 -0.50 10.23
CA ASN A 23 -8.86 0.76 10.52
C ASN A 23 -7.39 0.77 10.10
N CYS A 24 -6.64 -0.35 10.25
CA CYS A 24 -5.19 -0.33 10.19
C CYS A 24 -4.59 -0.14 8.78
N GLY A 25 -5.30 -0.48 7.72
CA GLY A 25 -4.84 -0.35 6.34
C GLY A 25 -3.78 -1.36 5.89
N ALA A 26 -3.35 -2.32 6.75
CA ALA A 26 -2.36 -3.34 6.36
C ALA A 26 -2.83 -4.23 5.19
N CYS A 27 -4.14 -4.33 4.99
CA CYS A 27 -4.79 -5.11 3.95
C CYS A 27 -5.10 -4.31 2.67
N THR A 28 -4.59 -3.09 2.52
CA THR A 28 -4.85 -2.26 1.34
C THR A 28 -4.32 -2.93 0.07
N VAL A 29 -5.18 -3.02 -0.93
CA VAL A 29 -4.90 -3.48 -2.31
C VAL A 29 -5.54 -2.50 -3.29
N LEU A 30 -5.18 -2.56 -4.56
CA LEU A 30 -5.91 -1.82 -5.60
C LEU A 30 -6.96 -2.72 -6.23
N LEU A 31 -8.18 -2.22 -6.35
CA LEU A 31 -9.29 -2.84 -7.07
C LEU A 31 -9.66 -1.92 -8.23
N ASP A 32 -9.38 -2.35 -9.46
CA ASP A 32 -9.43 -1.51 -10.66
C ASP A 32 -8.67 -0.17 -10.48
N GLY A 33 -7.47 -0.25 -9.91
CA GLY A 33 -6.62 0.91 -9.64
C GLY A 33 -7.00 1.77 -8.43
N THR A 34 -8.13 1.47 -7.75
CA THR A 34 -8.59 2.23 -6.57
C THR A 34 -8.21 1.50 -5.28
N PRO A 35 -7.61 2.18 -4.28
CA PRO A 35 -7.23 1.54 -3.03
C PRO A 35 -8.46 1.17 -2.21
N VAL A 36 -8.50 -0.08 -1.78
CA VAL A 36 -9.54 -0.62 -0.91
C VAL A 36 -8.92 -1.41 0.24
N LYS A 37 -9.60 -1.43 1.38
CA LYS A 37 -9.25 -2.34 2.49
C LYS A 37 -9.87 -3.70 2.20
N SER A 38 -9.08 -4.66 1.75
CA SER A 38 -9.56 -5.98 1.32
C SER A 38 -10.25 -6.79 2.43
N CYS A 39 -10.02 -6.43 3.71
CA CYS A 39 -10.76 -6.97 4.85
C CYS A 39 -12.21 -6.47 4.96
N SER A 40 -12.61 -5.48 4.15
CA SER A 40 -13.97 -4.90 4.13
C SER A 40 -14.71 -5.16 2.81
N VAL A 41 -14.15 -5.99 1.95
CA VAL A 41 -14.71 -6.35 0.65
C VAL A 41 -14.96 -7.86 0.63
N PHE A 42 -16.14 -8.29 0.16
CA PHE A 42 -16.38 -9.70 -0.11
C PHE A 42 -15.72 -10.10 -1.43
N ALA A 43 -15.16 -11.30 -1.49
CA ALA A 43 -14.49 -11.79 -2.71
C ALA A 43 -15.41 -11.76 -3.95
N VAL A 44 -16.69 -12.06 -3.76
CA VAL A 44 -17.70 -12.01 -4.83
C VAL A 44 -17.91 -10.61 -5.41
N GLN A 45 -17.65 -9.54 -4.65
CA GLN A 45 -17.75 -8.16 -5.14
C GLN A 45 -16.58 -7.79 -6.08
N ALA A 46 -15.52 -8.58 -6.06
CA ALA A 46 -14.36 -8.40 -6.94
C ALA A 46 -14.40 -9.30 -8.18
N GLU A 47 -15.49 -10.05 -8.38
CA GLU A 47 -15.65 -10.90 -9.56
C GLU A 47 -15.59 -10.06 -10.85
N GLY A 48 -14.73 -10.50 -11.78
CA GLY A 48 -14.51 -9.81 -13.06
C GLY A 48 -13.73 -8.49 -12.96
N ARG A 49 -13.20 -8.15 -11.78
CA ARG A 49 -12.40 -6.94 -11.56
C ARG A 49 -10.91 -7.27 -11.40
N GLU A 50 -10.06 -6.30 -11.69
CA GLU A 50 -8.62 -6.42 -11.52
C GLU A 50 -8.22 -6.13 -10.07
N ILE A 51 -7.45 -7.05 -9.47
CA ILE A 51 -6.90 -6.88 -8.13
C ILE A 51 -5.38 -6.80 -8.27
N THR A 52 -4.79 -5.69 -7.80
CA THR A 52 -3.34 -5.53 -7.74
C THR A 52 -2.89 -5.51 -6.28
N THR A 53 -1.97 -6.40 -5.93
CA THR A 53 -1.34 -6.49 -4.62
C THR A 53 0.09 -5.94 -4.69
N VAL A 54 0.78 -5.87 -3.54
CA VAL A 54 2.16 -5.38 -3.46
C VAL A 54 3.14 -6.20 -4.32
N GLU A 55 2.85 -7.47 -4.53
CA GLU A 55 3.62 -8.35 -5.42
C GLU A 55 3.49 -7.95 -6.89
N GLY A 56 2.33 -7.41 -7.27
CA GLY A 56 2.00 -7.09 -8.66
C GLY A 56 2.49 -5.74 -9.16
N ILE A 57 3.03 -4.87 -8.28
CA ILE A 57 3.52 -3.55 -8.69
C ILE A 57 5.02 -3.52 -9.02
N ALA A 58 5.76 -4.58 -8.73
CA ALA A 58 7.15 -4.72 -9.14
C ALA A 58 7.23 -4.88 -10.66
N GLY A 59 8.20 -4.22 -11.28
CA GLY A 59 8.46 -4.34 -12.71
C GLY A 59 9.36 -5.54 -13.05
N PRO A 60 9.55 -5.84 -14.35
CA PRO A 60 10.42 -6.92 -14.79
C PRO A 60 11.89 -6.68 -14.41
N ASP A 61 12.28 -5.44 -14.22
CA ASP A 61 13.65 -5.03 -13.92
C ASP A 61 13.90 -4.84 -12.42
N GLY A 62 12.90 -5.06 -11.56
CA GLY A 62 13.05 -4.94 -10.11
C GLY A 62 11.86 -4.26 -9.41
N LEU A 63 12.16 -3.57 -8.32
CA LEU A 63 11.15 -2.86 -7.51
C LEU A 63 10.52 -1.70 -8.30
N SER A 64 9.26 -1.42 -8.01
CA SER A 64 8.63 -0.18 -8.49
C SER A 64 9.23 1.05 -7.81
N ALA A 65 9.05 2.24 -8.40
CA ALA A 65 9.55 3.51 -7.84
C ALA A 65 9.14 3.71 -6.37
N VAL A 66 7.91 3.34 -6.01
CA VAL A 66 7.42 3.45 -4.63
C VAL A 66 8.12 2.43 -3.72
N GLN A 67 8.27 1.18 -4.15
CA GLN A 67 8.98 0.16 -3.39
C GLN A 67 10.45 0.53 -3.19
N GLU A 68 11.12 1.08 -4.22
CA GLU A 68 12.49 1.61 -4.08
C GLU A 68 12.55 2.74 -3.06
N GLY A 69 11.62 3.69 -3.10
CA GLY A 69 11.55 4.76 -2.10
C GLY A 69 11.48 4.22 -0.67
N PHE A 70 10.65 3.21 -0.42
CA PHE A 70 10.57 2.55 0.89
C PHE A 70 11.87 1.82 1.28
N HIS A 71 12.56 1.23 0.32
CA HIS A 71 13.84 0.56 0.56
C HIS A 71 14.95 1.56 0.87
N GLU A 72 15.13 2.59 0.06
CA GLU A 72 16.22 3.57 0.18
C GLU A 72 16.08 4.47 1.40
N GLU A 73 14.85 4.94 1.68
CA GLU A 73 14.57 5.84 2.81
C GLU A 73 14.33 5.09 4.13
N HIS A 74 14.50 3.77 4.13
CA HIS A 74 14.20 2.94 5.30
C HIS A 74 12.79 3.19 5.85
N GLY A 75 11.79 3.23 4.95
CA GLY A 75 10.37 3.48 5.27
C GLY A 75 9.67 2.37 6.04
N LEU A 76 10.43 1.45 6.64
CA LEU A 76 9.90 0.30 7.39
C LEU A 76 10.84 -0.09 8.54
N GLN A 77 10.27 -0.78 9.54
CA GLN A 77 11.01 -1.48 10.58
C GLN A 77 10.56 -2.94 10.62
N CYS A 78 9.44 -3.28 11.31
CA CYS A 78 8.95 -4.67 11.32
C CYS A 78 8.41 -5.13 9.95
N GLY A 79 8.05 -4.23 9.06
CA GLY A 79 7.54 -4.53 7.72
C GLY A 79 6.04 -4.87 7.65
N PHE A 80 5.34 -4.98 8.77
CA PHE A 80 3.95 -5.47 8.77
C PHE A 80 2.97 -4.51 8.08
N CYS A 81 3.09 -3.22 8.29
CA CYS A 81 2.25 -2.20 7.62
C CYS A 81 2.69 -1.90 6.19
N THR A 82 3.91 -2.29 5.82
CA THR A 82 4.59 -1.84 4.59
C THR A 82 3.84 -2.16 3.30
N PRO A 83 3.30 -3.36 3.08
CA PRO A 83 2.53 -3.63 1.87
C PRO A 83 1.33 -2.70 1.70
N GLY A 84 0.54 -2.51 2.75
CA GLY A 84 -0.60 -1.60 2.72
C GLY A 84 -0.21 -0.14 2.54
N MET A 85 0.89 0.30 3.18
CA MET A 85 1.45 1.65 2.99
C MET A 85 1.89 1.90 1.55
N ILE A 86 2.58 0.94 0.94
CA ILE A 86 3.02 1.02 -0.45
C ILE A 86 1.82 1.12 -1.39
N MET A 87 0.81 0.27 -1.22
CA MET A 87 -0.38 0.29 -2.08
C MET A 87 -1.18 1.60 -1.95
N ALA A 88 -1.32 2.14 -0.73
CA ALA A 88 -1.91 3.46 -0.52
C ALA A 88 -1.05 4.55 -1.18
N SER A 89 0.27 4.46 -1.06
CA SER A 89 1.20 5.44 -1.63
C SER A 89 1.16 5.50 -3.16
N VAL A 90 0.95 4.38 -3.84
CA VAL A 90 0.76 4.35 -5.30
C VAL A 90 -0.40 5.24 -5.72
N ASP A 91 -1.55 5.10 -5.04
CA ASP A 91 -2.73 5.94 -5.32
C ASP A 91 -2.49 7.42 -4.98
N ILE A 92 -1.89 7.68 -3.81
CA ILE A 92 -1.56 9.05 -3.37
C ILE A 92 -0.70 9.76 -4.42
N ILE A 93 0.36 9.13 -4.89
CA ILE A 93 1.26 9.70 -5.89
C ILE A 93 0.53 9.95 -7.21
N ASN A 94 -0.28 9.00 -7.66
CA ASN A 94 -1.04 9.14 -8.91
C ASN A 94 -2.07 10.30 -8.86
N ARG A 95 -2.64 10.57 -7.69
CA ARG A 95 -3.58 11.69 -7.50
C ARG A 95 -2.90 13.06 -7.38
N HIS A 96 -1.61 13.10 -7.14
CA HIS A 96 -0.83 14.32 -6.93
C HIS A 96 0.35 14.48 -7.91
N PRO A 97 0.12 14.55 -9.24
CA PRO A 97 1.18 14.59 -10.24
C PRO A 97 2.07 15.86 -10.17
N GLY A 98 1.63 16.88 -9.43
CA GLY A 98 2.37 18.13 -9.21
C GLY A 98 3.40 18.08 -8.06
N GLY A 99 3.53 16.92 -7.41
CA GLY A 99 4.41 16.72 -6.27
C GLY A 99 3.65 16.62 -4.93
N LEU A 100 4.35 16.15 -3.92
CA LEU A 100 3.80 15.86 -2.59
C LEU A 100 4.66 16.52 -1.51
N ASP A 101 4.07 17.45 -0.77
CA ASP A 101 4.68 17.94 0.45
C ASP A 101 4.41 17.00 1.64
N GLU A 102 5.16 17.17 2.72
CA GLU A 102 5.05 16.34 3.91
C GLU A 102 3.65 16.38 4.52
N ALA A 103 3.01 17.54 4.57
CA ALA A 103 1.71 17.71 5.19
C ALA A 103 0.63 16.93 4.41
N THR A 104 0.68 16.99 3.10
CA THR A 104 -0.22 16.23 2.21
C THR A 104 -0.01 14.73 2.38
N VAL A 105 1.24 14.25 2.37
CA VAL A 105 1.52 12.81 2.57
C VAL A 105 1.00 12.33 3.91
N ARG A 106 1.20 13.09 4.98
CA ARG A 106 0.70 12.72 6.32
C ARG A 106 -0.82 12.63 6.37
N ALA A 107 -1.51 13.59 5.79
CA ALA A 107 -2.98 13.61 5.74
C ALA A 107 -3.52 12.42 4.93
N GLU A 108 -2.95 12.16 3.78
CA GLU A 108 -3.39 11.06 2.89
C GLU A 108 -3.11 9.66 3.46
N LEU A 109 -2.11 9.51 4.34
CA LEU A 109 -1.80 8.24 5.00
C LEU A 109 -2.63 7.96 6.27
N GLU A 110 -3.59 8.80 6.64
CA GLU A 110 -4.41 8.61 7.85
C GLU A 110 -5.13 7.26 7.92
N GLY A 111 -5.42 6.66 6.77
CA GLY A 111 -6.03 5.33 6.66
C GLY A 111 -5.08 4.16 6.92
N ASN A 112 -3.78 4.39 7.14
CA ASN A 112 -2.75 3.37 7.27
C ASN A 112 -1.92 3.57 8.55
N ILE A 113 -1.92 2.57 9.43
CA ILE A 113 -1.30 2.66 10.76
C ILE A 113 0.07 1.97 10.76
N CYS A 114 1.11 2.70 11.20
CA CYS A 114 2.41 2.15 11.51
C CYS A 114 2.73 2.36 13.00
N ARG A 115 3.06 1.27 13.72
CA ARG A 115 3.40 1.34 15.16
C ARG A 115 4.88 1.59 15.42
N CYS A 116 5.75 1.40 14.40
CA CYS A 116 7.19 1.35 14.59
C CYS A 116 7.91 2.66 14.25
N THR A 117 7.59 3.28 13.10
CA THR A 117 8.45 4.28 12.45
C THR A 117 8.18 5.72 12.86
N GLY A 118 7.04 6.03 13.45
CA GLY A 118 6.59 7.41 13.66
C GLY A 118 6.33 8.17 12.35
N TYR A 119 6.22 7.45 11.22
CA TYR A 119 5.91 7.94 9.87
C TYR A 119 7.00 8.80 9.19
N HIS A 120 8.02 9.23 9.90
CA HIS A 120 9.02 10.16 9.34
C HIS A 120 9.68 9.61 8.05
N ASN A 121 10.23 8.39 8.14
CA ASN A 121 10.84 7.76 6.97
C ASN A 121 9.81 7.27 5.94
N ILE A 122 8.60 6.93 6.37
CA ILE A 122 7.51 6.61 5.43
C ILE A 122 7.17 7.81 4.56
N VAL A 123 7.04 9.00 5.15
CA VAL A 123 6.78 10.24 4.39
C VAL A 123 7.89 10.48 3.36
N LYS A 124 9.16 10.36 3.78
CA LYS A 124 10.30 10.47 2.85
C LYS A 124 10.25 9.43 1.74
N ALA A 125 9.90 8.20 2.08
CA ALA A 125 9.78 7.11 1.11
C ALA A 125 8.72 7.40 0.04
N VAL A 126 7.56 7.93 0.44
CA VAL A 126 6.50 8.34 -0.50
C VAL A 126 6.98 9.48 -1.40
N GLN A 127 7.63 10.50 -0.83
CA GLN A 127 8.18 11.63 -1.60
C GLN A 127 9.29 11.16 -2.56
N SER A 128 10.19 10.27 -2.13
CA SER A 128 11.23 9.68 -2.96
C SER A 128 10.64 8.87 -4.11
N GLY A 129 9.64 8.03 -3.83
CA GLY A 129 8.91 7.28 -4.86
C GLY A 129 8.24 8.19 -5.88
N ALA A 130 7.59 9.27 -5.42
CA ALA A 130 6.97 10.26 -6.30
C ALA A 130 7.98 10.94 -7.24
N GLY A 131 9.19 11.19 -6.76
CA GLY A 131 10.25 11.79 -7.57
C GLY A 131 10.83 10.88 -8.66
N LYS A 132 10.52 9.57 -8.61
CA LYS A 132 10.99 8.55 -9.54
C LYS A 132 9.92 8.10 -10.55
N MET A 133 8.67 8.45 -10.35
CA MET A 133 7.55 8.17 -11.25
C MET A 133 7.41 9.24 -12.32
#